data_45bba1389c811bf689ffc24477bf5152
#
_entry.id   45bba1389c811bf689ffc24477bf5152
#
_cell.length_a   1.000
_cell.length_b   1.000
_cell.length_c   1.000
_cell.angle_alpha   90.00
_cell.angle_beta   90.00
_cell.angle_gamma   90.00
#
_symmetry.space_group_name_H-M   'P 1'
#
loop_
_entity.id
_entity.type
_entity.pdbx_description
1 polymer ?
#
loop_
_entity_poly.entity_id
_entity_poly.type
_entity_poly.pdbx_seq_one_letter_code
_entity_poly.pdbx_strand_id
1 'polypeptide(L)'
;MSKIGRFGEFGGQYIPETVMTAVHELEKAYDKYKDDPEFNKELQELYHNYAGRPSMLYYAEKMTKDLGGAKIYIKREDLNHTGSHKINNVLGQILLAKKMGKKRIIAETGAGQHGVATATVCALMGLECEVYMGETDMKRQSLNVYRMNLLGAKVTGVASGTSTLKDAINEAFRDWVSNIDTTFYCIGSVMGPHPYPTMVRDFQKVISAEIKAQLMEKEGKLPDCVVACVGGGSNAMGAFYNFIEDKSVKLVGAEAAGRGIDTPDHAATVAKGSLGIFHGMKSLFLQNEYGQIDPVYSISAGLDYPGIGPEHAYLNSIGRAQYVDITDEEAVCAFEYLSRTEGIIPAIESSHAVAAALKIAPTMDKDSILVINLSGRGDKDVYSIARYREVDLNEE
;
A
#
# COMPACT_ATOMS: atom_id res chain seq x y z
N MET A 1 -16.98 -13.11 20.62
CA MET A 1 -17.26 -12.95 19.18
C MET A 1 -16.62 -11.64 18.73
N SER A 2 -15.66 -11.65 17.80
CA SER A 2 -15.16 -10.43 17.19
C SER A 2 -16.33 -9.79 16.45
N LYS A 3 -16.60 -8.50 16.72
CA LYS A 3 -17.61 -7.76 15.96
C LYS A 3 -17.14 -7.67 14.51
N ILE A 4 -18.01 -7.95 13.55
CA ILE A 4 -17.71 -7.86 12.12
C ILE A 4 -17.09 -6.49 11.81
N GLY A 5 -16.00 -6.46 11.05
CA GLY A 5 -15.29 -5.23 10.70
C GLY A 5 -14.52 -4.54 11.83
N ARG A 6 -14.25 -5.26 12.92
CA ARG A 6 -13.46 -4.76 14.04
C ARG A 6 -12.20 -5.58 14.25
N PHE A 7 -11.11 -4.87 14.52
CA PHE A 7 -9.81 -5.38 14.95
C PHE A 7 -9.57 -4.83 16.37
N GLY A 8 -9.97 -5.59 17.40
CA GLY A 8 -10.05 -5.05 18.75
C GLY A 8 -10.99 -3.82 18.83
N GLU A 9 -10.47 -2.67 19.24
CA GLU A 9 -11.20 -1.42 19.26
C GLU A 9 -11.17 -0.64 17.92
N PHE A 10 -10.32 -1.04 16.97
CA PHE A 10 -10.12 -0.38 15.67
C PHE A 10 -11.10 -0.88 14.61
N GLY A 11 -11.16 -0.18 13.46
CA GLY A 11 -12.05 -0.49 12.33
C GLY A 11 -13.46 0.09 12.50
N GLY A 12 -14.45 -0.58 11.95
CA GLY A 12 -15.85 -0.18 11.99
C GLY A 12 -16.32 0.58 10.75
N GLN A 13 -17.51 1.17 10.84
CA GLN A 13 -18.16 1.92 9.76
C GLN A 13 -18.61 3.28 10.31
N TYR A 14 -17.73 4.28 10.26
CA TYR A 14 -18.00 5.64 10.75
C TYR A 14 -18.24 6.58 9.58
N ILE A 15 -19.34 6.39 8.89
CA ILE A 15 -19.71 7.09 7.66
C ILE A 15 -21.07 7.76 7.79
N PRO A 16 -21.35 8.82 7.01
CA PRO A 16 -22.67 9.41 6.91
C PRO A 16 -23.72 8.42 6.41
N GLU A 17 -24.96 8.57 6.83
CA GLU A 17 -26.08 7.72 6.41
C GLU A 17 -26.25 7.65 4.89
N THR A 18 -25.91 8.73 4.18
CA THR A 18 -25.97 8.82 2.72
C THR A 18 -25.06 7.80 2.00
N VAL A 19 -24.00 7.30 2.64
CA VAL A 19 -23.06 6.31 2.10
C VAL A 19 -23.35 4.90 2.60
N MET A 20 -24.13 4.75 3.68
CA MET A 20 -24.40 3.44 4.31
C MET A 20 -24.96 2.41 3.33
N THR A 21 -25.87 2.83 2.45
CA THR A 21 -26.47 1.93 1.45
C THR A 21 -25.39 1.33 0.53
N ALA A 22 -24.48 2.16 0.02
CA ALA A 22 -23.40 1.71 -0.85
C ALA A 22 -22.42 0.77 -0.13
N VAL A 23 -22.08 1.07 1.13
CA VAL A 23 -21.19 0.24 1.95
C VAL A 23 -21.84 -1.10 2.30
N HIS A 24 -23.13 -1.12 2.63
CA HIS A 24 -23.86 -2.37 2.87
C HIS A 24 -24.05 -3.20 1.60
N GLU A 25 -24.26 -2.57 0.45
CA GLU A 25 -24.26 -3.26 -0.84
C GLU A 25 -22.92 -3.93 -1.11
N LEU A 26 -21.82 -3.20 -0.88
CA LEU A 26 -20.47 -3.73 -1.01
C LEU A 26 -20.21 -4.89 -0.04
N GLU A 27 -20.57 -4.74 1.25
CA GLU A 27 -20.42 -5.78 2.26
C GLU A 27 -21.12 -7.08 1.85
N LYS A 28 -22.38 -6.98 1.42
CA LYS A 28 -23.17 -8.13 0.94
C LYS A 28 -22.55 -8.77 -0.31
N ALA A 29 -22.08 -7.96 -1.26
CA ALA A 29 -21.43 -8.47 -2.45
C ALA A 29 -20.09 -9.16 -2.12
N TYR A 30 -19.28 -8.53 -1.26
CA TYR A 30 -18.02 -9.10 -0.82
C TYR A 30 -18.24 -10.43 -0.07
N ASP A 31 -19.18 -10.50 0.87
CA ASP A 31 -19.51 -11.72 1.59
C ASP A 31 -20.01 -12.84 0.68
N LYS A 32 -20.75 -12.49 -0.39
CA LYS A 32 -21.20 -13.44 -1.40
C LYS A 32 -20.06 -14.01 -2.24
N TYR A 33 -19.12 -13.17 -2.66
CA TYR A 33 -18.14 -13.53 -3.68
C TYR A 33 -16.76 -13.94 -3.11
N LYS A 34 -16.40 -13.55 -1.87
CA LYS A 34 -15.06 -13.85 -1.28
C LYS A 34 -14.71 -15.34 -1.28
N ASP A 35 -15.70 -16.22 -1.08
CA ASP A 35 -15.54 -17.68 -1.06
C ASP A 35 -16.16 -18.36 -2.30
N ASP A 36 -16.64 -17.59 -3.27
CA ASP A 36 -17.23 -18.14 -4.50
C ASP A 36 -16.14 -18.74 -5.41
N PRO A 37 -16.26 -20.03 -5.79
CA PRO A 37 -15.22 -20.70 -6.57
C PRO A 37 -15.01 -20.11 -7.97
N GLU A 38 -16.07 -19.62 -8.63
CA GLU A 38 -15.98 -19.03 -9.97
C GLU A 38 -15.31 -17.67 -9.92
N PHE A 39 -15.67 -16.84 -8.93
CA PHE A 39 -15.01 -15.56 -8.69
C PHE A 39 -13.51 -15.75 -8.41
N ASN A 40 -13.19 -16.66 -7.51
CA ASN A 40 -11.79 -16.94 -7.14
C ASN A 40 -11.00 -17.50 -8.33
N LYS A 41 -11.60 -18.37 -9.16
CA LYS A 41 -10.98 -18.88 -10.38
C LYS A 41 -10.67 -17.73 -11.35
N GLU A 42 -11.65 -16.86 -11.66
CA GLU A 42 -11.49 -15.70 -12.55
C GLU A 42 -10.39 -14.76 -12.00
N LEU A 43 -10.37 -14.51 -10.70
CA LEU A 43 -9.33 -13.69 -10.07
C LEU A 43 -7.93 -14.33 -10.17
N GLN A 44 -7.81 -15.64 -9.96
CA GLN A 44 -6.54 -16.35 -10.11
C GLN A 44 -6.05 -16.36 -11.56
N GLU A 45 -6.94 -16.49 -12.54
CA GLU A 45 -6.60 -16.36 -13.97
C GLU A 45 -6.07 -14.95 -14.28
N LEU A 46 -6.69 -13.90 -13.73
CA LEU A 46 -6.20 -12.51 -13.86
C LEU A 46 -4.85 -12.31 -13.17
N TYR A 47 -4.66 -12.88 -11.99
CA TYR A 47 -3.37 -12.82 -11.30
C TYR A 47 -2.27 -13.47 -12.12
N HIS A 48 -2.52 -14.67 -12.65
CA HIS A 48 -1.51 -15.41 -13.39
C HIS A 48 -1.25 -14.82 -14.79
N ASN A 49 -2.31 -14.62 -15.57
CA ASN A 49 -2.18 -14.30 -17.01
C ASN A 49 -2.00 -12.79 -17.27
N TYR A 50 -2.38 -11.92 -16.31
CA TYR A 50 -2.34 -10.48 -16.50
C TYR A 50 -1.43 -9.75 -15.52
N ALA A 51 -1.52 -10.05 -14.22
CA ALA A 51 -0.65 -9.41 -13.24
C ALA A 51 0.78 -9.97 -13.22
N GLY A 52 1.00 -11.19 -13.74
CA GLY A 52 2.31 -11.84 -13.77
C GLY A 52 2.66 -12.55 -12.45
N ARG A 53 1.64 -13.02 -11.73
CA ARG A 53 1.85 -13.77 -10.49
C ARG A 53 2.05 -15.28 -10.74
N PRO A 54 2.74 -16.02 -9.83
CA PRO A 54 3.34 -15.55 -8.58
C PRO A 54 4.52 -14.60 -8.82
N SER A 55 4.62 -13.51 -8.03
CA SER A 55 5.79 -12.64 -8.07
C SER A 55 7.02 -13.38 -7.54
N MET A 56 8.20 -13.03 -8.05
CA MET A 56 9.44 -13.73 -7.70
C MET A 56 9.84 -13.46 -6.24
N LEU A 57 10.40 -14.48 -5.60
CA LEU A 57 11.17 -14.35 -4.36
C LEU A 57 12.65 -14.48 -4.73
N TYR A 58 13.35 -13.34 -4.78
CA TYR A 58 14.72 -13.21 -5.21
C TYR A 58 15.67 -13.26 -4.01
N TYR A 59 16.71 -14.11 -4.07
CA TYR A 59 17.78 -14.12 -3.09
C TYR A 59 18.77 -13.01 -3.39
N ALA A 60 18.86 -12.00 -2.52
CA ALA A 60 19.76 -10.87 -2.65
C ALA A 60 21.16 -11.24 -2.14
N GLU A 61 21.91 -11.95 -2.97
CA GLU A 61 23.20 -12.56 -2.59
C GLU A 61 24.25 -11.51 -2.22
N LYS A 62 24.37 -10.43 -3.01
CA LYS A 62 25.37 -9.39 -2.74
C LYS A 62 25.02 -8.62 -1.47
N MET A 63 23.75 -8.26 -1.30
CA MET A 63 23.26 -7.61 -0.09
C MET A 63 23.45 -8.49 1.15
N THR A 64 23.19 -9.80 1.04
CA THR A 64 23.42 -10.78 2.13
C THR A 64 24.90 -10.83 2.53
N LYS A 65 25.80 -10.90 1.55
CA LYS A 65 27.25 -10.93 1.79
C LYS A 65 27.77 -9.61 2.41
N ASP A 66 27.29 -8.49 1.90
CA ASP A 66 27.71 -7.16 2.34
C ASP A 66 27.31 -6.88 3.78
N LEU A 67 26.08 -7.24 4.16
CA LEU A 67 25.55 -7.02 5.50
C LEU A 67 26.00 -8.05 6.54
N GLY A 68 26.38 -9.26 6.12
CA GLY A 68 27.03 -10.29 6.93
C GLY A 68 26.15 -10.97 8.01
N GLY A 69 24.86 -10.63 8.09
CA GLY A 69 23.86 -11.22 9.00
C GLY A 69 22.93 -12.20 8.28
N ALA A 70 21.60 -12.02 8.43
CA ALA A 70 20.60 -12.87 7.85
C ALA A 70 20.70 -13.01 6.33
N LYS A 71 20.27 -14.16 5.79
CA LYS A 71 19.96 -14.31 4.37
C LYS A 71 18.82 -13.38 3.98
N ILE A 72 19.01 -12.57 2.92
CA ILE A 72 18.03 -11.58 2.49
C ILE A 72 17.31 -12.06 1.24
N TYR A 73 16.02 -12.12 1.32
CA TYR A 73 15.13 -12.35 0.19
C TYR A 73 14.30 -11.13 -0.10
N ILE A 74 14.07 -10.84 -1.38
CA ILE A 74 13.24 -9.73 -1.85
C ILE A 74 12.03 -10.30 -2.56
N LYS A 75 10.84 -10.02 -2.03
CA LYS A 75 9.56 -10.32 -2.71
C LYS A 75 9.29 -9.22 -3.73
N ARG A 76 9.35 -9.58 -5.00
CA ARG A 76 9.42 -8.67 -6.15
C ARG A 76 8.04 -8.24 -6.65
N GLU A 77 7.28 -7.49 -5.82
CA GLU A 77 5.99 -6.90 -6.23
C GLU A 77 6.17 -5.76 -7.26
N ASP A 78 7.38 -5.24 -7.39
CA ASP A 78 7.81 -4.29 -8.41
C ASP A 78 7.77 -4.84 -9.84
N LEU A 79 7.81 -6.16 -10.00
CA LEU A 79 7.74 -6.84 -11.30
C LEU A 79 6.32 -7.16 -11.75
N ASN A 80 5.31 -6.98 -10.90
CA ASN A 80 3.94 -7.15 -11.31
C ASN A 80 3.56 -6.15 -12.39
N HIS A 81 2.56 -6.48 -13.21
CA HIS A 81 1.98 -5.55 -14.16
C HIS A 81 1.61 -4.24 -13.46
N THR A 82 1.86 -3.10 -14.09
CA THR A 82 1.82 -1.72 -13.55
C THR A 82 2.97 -1.35 -12.61
N GLY A 83 3.82 -2.29 -12.22
CA GLY A 83 5.05 -2.04 -11.46
C GLY A 83 4.89 -1.93 -9.95
N SER A 84 3.81 -2.46 -9.37
CA SER A 84 3.62 -2.50 -7.93
C SER A 84 2.56 -3.51 -7.47
N HIS A 85 2.49 -3.76 -6.14
CA HIS A 85 1.47 -4.58 -5.48
C HIS A 85 0.02 -4.09 -5.69
N LYS A 86 -0.18 -2.84 -6.13
CA LYS A 86 -1.52 -2.24 -6.26
C LYS A 86 -2.44 -3.02 -7.20
N ILE A 87 -1.87 -3.62 -8.24
CA ILE A 87 -2.63 -4.41 -9.21
C ILE A 87 -3.42 -5.56 -8.57
N ASN A 88 -2.88 -6.18 -7.50
CA ASN A 88 -3.53 -7.31 -6.82
C ASN A 88 -4.91 -6.91 -6.28
N ASN A 89 -4.92 -5.84 -5.49
CA ASN A 89 -6.14 -5.31 -4.90
C ASN A 89 -7.13 -4.80 -5.95
N VAL A 90 -6.61 -4.05 -6.94
CA VAL A 90 -7.46 -3.43 -7.96
C VAL A 90 -8.15 -4.48 -8.82
N LEU A 91 -7.49 -5.56 -9.22
CA LEU A 91 -8.10 -6.67 -9.93
C LEU A 91 -9.27 -7.26 -9.14
N GLY A 92 -9.07 -7.52 -7.84
CA GLY A 92 -10.13 -8.05 -6.97
C GLY A 92 -11.31 -7.11 -6.81
N GLN A 93 -11.06 -5.83 -6.54
CA GLN A 93 -12.12 -4.84 -6.35
C GLN A 93 -12.91 -4.57 -7.63
N ILE A 94 -12.24 -4.41 -8.78
CA ILE A 94 -12.93 -4.10 -10.05
C ILE A 94 -13.68 -5.33 -10.57
N LEU A 95 -13.14 -6.54 -10.39
CA LEU A 95 -13.88 -7.76 -10.68
C LEU A 95 -15.16 -7.83 -9.84
N LEU A 96 -15.08 -7.53 -8.54
CA LEU A 96 -16.24 -7.46 -7.65
C LEU A 96 -17.24 -6.38 -8.12
N ALA A 97 -16.77 -5.18 -8.46
CA ALA A 97 -17.60 -4.10 -8.98
C ALA A 97 -18.38 -4.52 -10.25
N LYS A 98 -17.71 -5.24 -11.16
CA LYS A 98 -18.33 -5.81 -12.36
C LYS A 98 -19.42 -6.83 -12.02
N LYS A 99 -19.17 -7.73 -11.05
CA LYS A 99 -20.19 -8.67 -10.54
C LYS A 99 -21.37 -7.96 -9.85
N MET A 100 -21.16 -6.78 -9.28
CA MET A 100 -22.21 -5.90 -8.74
C MET A 100 -22.98 -5.12 -9.82
N GLY A 101 -22.54 -5.16 -11.08
CA GLY A 101 -23.16 -4.43 -12.19
C GLY A 101 -22.81 -2.94 -12.25
N LYS A 102 -21.80 -2.50 -11.51
CA LYS A 102 -21.31 -1.11 -11.55
C LYS A 102 -20.64 -0.83 -12.89
N LYS A 103 -20.82 0.40 -13.40
CA LYS A 103 -20.33 0.82 -14.72
C LYS A 103 -19.18 1.84 -14.65
N ARG A 104 -19.09 2.55 -13.55
CA ARG A 104 -18.09 3.58 -13.31
C ARG A 104 -17.29 3.25 -12.06
N ILE A 105 -15.98 3.39 -12.17
CA ILE A 105 -15.03 3.22 -11.06
C ILE A 105 -14.41 4.58 -10.74
N ILE A 106 -14.40 4.93 -9.47
CA ILE A 106 -13.61 6.07 -8.98
C ILE A 106 -12.50 5.56 -8.06
N ALA A 107 -11.39 6.30 -8.02
CA ALA A 107 -10.27 6.02 -7.14
C ALA A 107 -9.59 7.32 -6.71
N GLU A 108 -8.89 7.27 -5.60
CA GLU A 108 -7.93 8.27 -5.16
C GLU A 108 -6.51 7.80 -5.48
N THR A 109 -5.56 8.75 -5.59
CA THR A 109 -4.15 8.39 -5.69
C THR A 109 -3.24 9.53 -5.22
N GLY A 110 -2.10 9.19 -4.56
CA GLY A 110 -1.00 10.10 -4.24
C GLY A 110 0.16 9.92 -5.22
N ALA A 111 0.97 8.87 -5.05
CA ALA A 111 2.08 8.54 -5.96
C ALA A 111 1.64 8.15 -7.40
N GLY A 112 0.34 8.04 -7.66
CA GLY A 112 -0.19 7.66 -8.96
C GLY A 112 -0.28 6.15 -9.22
N GLN A 113 0.38 5.31 -8.43
CA GLN A 113 0.41 3.85 -8.69
C GLN A 113 -0.95 3.18 -8.56
N HIS A 114 -1.76 3.59 -7.57
CA HIS A 114 -3.12 3.08 -7.44
C HIS A 114 -4.00 3.56 -8.60
N GLY A 115 -3.91 4.82 -8.97
CA GLY A 115 -4.63 5.37 -10.13
C GLY A 115 -4.27 4.67 -11.43
N VAL A 116 -2.97 4.45 -11.70
CA VAL A 116 -2.52 3.71 -12.88
C VAL A 116 -3.06 2.27 -12.88
N ALA A 117 -3.00 1.57 -11.74
CA ALA A 117 -3.54 0.21 -11.64
C ALA A 117 -5.07 0.20 -11.89
N THR A 118 -5.80 1.17 -11.31
CA THR A 118 -7.26 1.30 -11.50
C THR A 118 -7.61 1.59 -12.96
N ALA A 119 -6.94 2.57 -13.58
CA ALA A 119 -7.13 2.89 -14.99
C ALA A 119 -6.84 1.68 -15.89
N THR A 120 -5.76 0.94 -15.59
CA THR A 120 -5.37 -0.28 -16.32
C THR A 120 -6.47 -1.35 -16.30
N VAL A 121 -6.98 -1.65 -15.11
CA VAL A 121 -8.02 -2.71 -14.98
C VAL A 121 -9.36 -2.23 -15.50
N CYS A 122 -9.70 -0.95 -15.37
CA CYS A 122 -10.90 -0.39 -16.00
C CYS A 122 -10.84 -0.48 -17.53
N ALA A 123 -9.70 -0.16 -18.14
CA ALA A 123 -9.48 -0.35 -19.57
C ALA A 123 -9.63 -1.82 -20.00
N LEU A 124 -9.03 -2.75 -19.23
CA LEU A 124 -9.18 -4.19 -19.47
C LEU A 124 -10.62 -4.66 -19.41
N MET A 125 -11.41 -4.15 -18.46
CA MET A 125 -12.79 -4.62 -18.21
C MET A 125 -13.87 -3.79 -18.91
N GLY A 126 -13.50 -2.72 -19.63
CA GLY A 126 -14.42 -1.84 -20.35
C GLY A 126 -15.30 -1.00 -19.43
N LEU A 127 -14.76 -0.49 -18.32
CA LEU A 127 -15.45 0.33 -17.33
C LEU A 127 -14.98 1.78 -17.40
N GLU A 128 -15.89 2.72 -17.13
CA GLU A 128 -15.52 4.14 -16.97
C GLU A 128 -14.63 4.31 -15.73
N CYS A 129 -13.60 5.16 -15.84
CA CYS A 129 -12.65 5.41 -14.76
C CYS A 129 -12.42 6.90 -14.53
N GLU A 130 -12.60 7.33 -13.28
CA GLU A 130 -12.19 8.67 -12.84
C GLU A 130 -11.28 8.57 -11.62
N VAL A 131 -10.13 9.25 -11.67
CA VAL A 131 -9.11 9.22 -10.60
C VAL A 131 -8.93 10.60 -10.03
N TYR A 132 -9.12 10.74 -8.72
CA TYR A 132 -8.87 11.96 -7.96
C TYR A 132 -7.43 11.99 -7.49
N MET A 133 -6.73 13.10 -7.72
CA MET A 133 -5.33 13.27 -7.34
C MET A 133 -5.09 14.72 -6.89
N GLY A 134 -4.39 14.92 -5.79
CA GLY A 134 -4.02 16.26 -5.34
C GLY A 134 -3.14 16.97 -6.37
N GLU A 135 -3.37 18.26 -6.62
CA GLU A 135 -2.58 19.02 -7.63
C GLU A 135 -1.09 19.04 -7.31
N THR A 136 -0.71 19.03 -6.03
CA THR A 136 0.69 18.90 -5.60
C THR A 136 1.29 17.56 -6.06
N ASP A 137 0.54 16.48 -5.87
CA ASP A 137 0.97 15.14 -6.27
C ASP A 137 0.98 14.98 -7.80
N MET A 138 0.02 15.58 -8.52
CA MET A 138 0.01 15.57 -9.99
C MET A 138 1.29 16.19 -10.58
N LYS A 139 1.80 17.26 -9.98
CA LYS A 139 3.07 17.88 -10.41
C LYS A 139 4.27 16.98 -10.12
N ARG A 140 4.29 16.32 -8.95
CA ARG A 140 5.36 15.40 -8.55
C ARG A 140 5.40 14.14 -9.42
N GLN A 141 4.24 13.68 -9.89
CA GLN A 141 4.03 12.38 -10.53
C GLN A 141 3.36 12.51 -11.92
N SER A 142 3.76 13.52 -12.69
CA SER A 142 3.19 13.86 -14.01
C SER A 142 3.20 12.69 -15.01
N LEU A 143 4.23 11.83 -14.95
CA LEU A 143 4.30 10.62 -15.77
C LEU A 143 3.15 9.65 -15.48
N ASN A 144 2.76 9.47 -14.21
CA ASN A 144 1.64 8.62 -13.85
C ASN A 144 0.29 9.25 -14.24
N VAL A 145 0.17 10.58 -14.17
CA VAL A 145 -1.01 11.30 -14.70
C VAL A 145 -1.16 11.04 -16.20
N TYR A 146 -0.07 11.14 -16.96
CA TYR A 146 -0.10 10.85 -18.40
C TYR A 146 -0.46 9.38 -18.68
N ARG A 147 0.08 8.42 -17.92
CA ARG A 147 -0.27 6.99 -18.04
C ARG A 147 -1.76 6.74 -17.81
N MET A 148 -2.37 7.35 -16.79
CA MET A 148 -3.80 7.22 -16.52
C MET A 148 -4.64 7.76 -17.67
N ASN A 149 -4.29 8.94 -18.21
CA ASN A 149 -4.97 9.51 -19.37
C ASN A 149 -4.83 8.63 -20.63
N LEU A 150 -3.64 8.08 -20.87
CA LEU A 150 -3.39 7.15 -21.98
C LEU A 150 -4.25 5.87 -21.89
N LEU A 151 -4.52 5.41 -20.67
CA LEU A 151 -5.39 4.26 -20.40
C LEU A 151 -6.90 4.61 -20.46
N GLY A 152 -7.23 5.85 -20.79
CA GLY A 152 -8.62 6.31 -20.95
C GLY A 152 -9.30 6.75 -19.66
N ALA A 153 -8.60 6.83 -18.54
CA ALA A 153 -9.14 7.37 -17.31
C ALA A 153 -9.17 8.91 -17.35
N LYS A 154 -10.20 9.50 -16.75
CA LYS A 154 -10.21 10.93 -16.44
C LYS A 154 -9.46 11.16 -15.13
N VAL A 155 -8.47 12.06 -15.13
CA VAL A 155 -7.76 12.46 -13.91
C VAL A 155 -8.25 13.84 -13.48
N THR A 156 -8.82 13.94 -12.29
CA THR A 156 -9.38 15.17 -11.73
C THR A 156 -8.49 15.69 -10.61
N GLY A 157 -7.93 16.88 -10.83
CA GLY A 157 -7.08 17.57 -9.84
C GLY A 157 -7.89 18.10 -8.66
N VAL A 158 -7.35 17.93 -7.46
CA VAL A 158 -7.95 18.41 -6.19
C VAL A 158 -7.05 19.48 -5.61
N ALA A 159 -7.56 20.74 -5.57
CA ALA A 159 -6.86 21.92 -5.08
C ALA A 159 -7.17 22.26 -3.62
N SER A 160 -8.10 21.54 -2.96
CA SER A 160 -8.51 21.80 -1.58
C SER A 160 -7.46 21.30 -0.58
N GLY A 161 -7.47 21.85 0.63
CA GLY A 161 -6.59 21.43 1.72
C GLY A 161 -5.10 21.58 1.40
N THR A 162 -4.35 20.51 1.57
CA THR A 162 -2.91 20.43 1.20
C THR A 162 -2.69 20.03 -0.25
N SER A 163 -3.77 19.75 -1.00
CA SER A 163 -3.71 19.27 -2.39
C SER A 163 -2.90 17.97 -2.55
N THR A 164 -3.05 17.04 -1.59
CA THR A 164 -2.37 15.75 -1.53
C THR A 164 -3.36 14.59 -1.43
N LEU A 165 -2.85 13.38 -1.21
CA LEU A 165 -3.64 12.14 -1.12
C LEU A 165 -4.86 12.25 -0.18
N LYS A 166 -4.72 12.89 0.99
CA LYS A 166 -5.83 13.06 1.96
C LYS A 166 -7.03 13.78 1.31
N ASP A 167 -6.76 14.83 0.54
CA ASP A 167 -7.80 15.64 -0.08
C ASP A 167 -8.41 14.95 -1.31
N ALA A 168 -7.60 14.17 -2.03
CA ALA A 168 -8.09 13.29 -3.10
C ALA A 168 -9.09 12.24 -2.58
N ILE A 169 -8.82 11.65 -1.41
CA ILE A 169 -9.75 10.73 -0.73
C ILE A 169 -11.05 11.43 -0.38
N ASN A 170 -11.00 12.64 0.18
CA ASN A 170 -12.19 13.42 0.52
C ASN A 170 -13.06 13.69 -0.73
N GLU A 171 -12.44 14.01 -1.87
CA GLU A 171 -13.17 14.28 -3.11
C GLU A 171 -13.78 13.01 -3.70
N ALA A 172 -13.06 11.89 -3.68
CA ALA A 172 -13.59 10.59 -4.08
C ALA A 172 -14.83 10.21 -3.24
N PHE A 173 -14.82 10.45 -1.94
CA PHE A 173 -16.00 10.23 -1.08
C PHE A 173 -17.17 11.14 -1.48
N ARG A 174 -16.95 12.44 -1.79
CA ARG A 174 -18.00 13.37 -2.22
C ARG A 174 -18.67 12.90 -3.52
N ASP A 175 -17.86 12.50 -4.50
CA ASP A 175 -18.38 11.94 -5.74
C ASP A 175 -19.18 10.66 -5.49
N TRP A 176 -18.62 9.75 -4.68
CA TRP A 176 -19.29 8.47 -4.39
C TRP A 176 -20.68 8.67 -3.78
N VAL A 177 -20.80 9.55 -2.78
CA VAL A 177 -22.10 9.92 -2.17
C VAL A 177 -23.13 10.36 -3.21
N SER A 178 -22.69 11.06 -4.24
CA SER A 178 -23.56 11.62 -5.28
C SER A 178 -23.95 10.60 -6.38
N ASN A 179 -23.21 9.50 -6.51
CA ASN A 179 -23.31 8.58 -7.64
C ASN A 179 -23.32 7.09 -7.24
N ILE A 180 -23.83 6.75 -6.05
CA ILE A 180 -23.74 5.40 -5.45
C ILE A 180 -24.33 4.29 -6.32
N ASP A 181 -25.39 4.57 -7.09
CA ASP A 181 -26.09 3.54 -7.86
C ASP A 181 -25.23 2.94 -8.97
N THR A 182 -24.44 3.77 -9.65
CA THR A 182 -23.66 3.37 -10.84
C THR A 182 -22.19 3.25 -10.58
N THR A 183 -21.70 3.84 -9.47
CA THR A 183 -20.27 4.04 -9.18
C THR A 183 -19.79 3.12 -8.07
N PHE A 184 -18.60 2.56 -8.27
CA PHE A 184 -17.86 1.82 -7.26
C PHE A 184 -16.62 2.63 -6.88
N TYR A 185 -16.39 2.80 -5.58
CA TYR A 185 -15.16 3.40 -5.08
C TYR A 185 -14.11 2.33 -4.84
N CYS A 186 -13.05 2.33 -5.65
CA CYS A 186 -11.91 1.42 -5.55
C CYS A 186 -10.85 2.02 -4.63
N ILE A 187 -10.84 1.63 -3.36
CA ILE A 187 -9.88 2.15 -2.36
C ILE A 187 -8.48 1.54 -2.55
N GLY A 188 -7.45 2.38 -2.45
CA GLY A 188 -6.06 2.01 -2.70
C GLY A 188 -5.31 1.35 -1.55
N SER A 189 -5.88 1.26 -0.34
CA SER A 189 -5.19 0.72 0.83
C SER A 189 -6.14 0.00 1.80
N VAL A 190 -5.59 -0.60 2.88
CA VAL A 190 -6.33 -1.30 3.96
C VAL A 190 -6.96 -0.29 4.92
N MET A 191 -7.66 0.70 4.40
CA MET A 191 -8.26 1.82 5.12
C MET A 191 -9.72 2.00 4.70
N GLY A 192 -10.41 2.93 5.34
CA GLY A 192 -11.81 3.19 5.06
C GLY A 192 -12.79 2.40 5.94
N PRO A 193 -14.11 2.56 5.73
CA PRO A 193 -15.11 1.82 6.47
C PRO A 193 -15.07 0.33 6.14
N HIS A 194 -15.46 -0.55 7.08
CA HIS A 194 -15.71 -1.94 6.74
C HIS A 194 -16.71 -2.03 5.57
N PRO A 195 -16.49 -2.89 4.53
CA PRO A 195 -15.55 -4.02 4.49
C PRO A 195 -14.16 -3.71 3.90
N TYR A 196 -13.87 -2.48 3.50
CA TYR A 196 -12.65 -2.15 2.77
C TYR A 196 -11.36 -2.67 3.40
N PRO A 197 -11.05 -2.45 4.70
CA PRO A 197 -9.81 -2.96 5.27
C PRO A 197 -9.64 -4.47 5.12
N THR A 198 -10.72 -5.23 5.38
CA THR A 198 -10.74 -6.69 5.26
C THR A 198 -10.62 -7.13 3.80
N MET A 199 -11.40 -6.52 2.91
CA MET A 199 -11.44 -6.85 1.48
C MET A 199 -10.08 -6.58 0.81
N VAL A 200 -9.50 -5.41 1.03
CA VAL A 200 -8.18 -5.05 0.46
C VAL A 200 -7.09 -5.99 0.98
N ARG A 201 -7.09 -6.29 2.29
CA ARG A 201 -6.20 -7.29 2.87
C ARG A 201 -6.32 -8.64 2.16
N ASP A 202 -7.55 -9.11 1.96
CA ASP A 202 -7.79 -10.43 1.38
C ASP A 202 -7.31 -10.52 -0.07
N PHE A 203 -7.38 -9.44 -0.84
CA PHE A 203 -6.77 -9.39 -2.18
C PHE A 203 -5.25 -9.24 -2.15
N GLN A 204 -4.68 -8.64 -1.09
CA GLN A 204 -3.23 -8.49 -0.96
C GLN A 204 -2.53 -9.68 -0.27
N LYS A 205 -3.24 -10.52 0.50
CA LYS A 205 -2.64 -11.65 1.24
C LYS A 205 -1.98 -12.70 0.35
N VAL A 206 -2.22 -12.67 -0.95
CA VAL A 206 -1.51 -13.48 -1.94
C VAL A 206 0.01 -13.29 -1.83
N ILE A 207 0.49 -12.11 -1.42
CA ILE A 207 1.92 -11.81 -1.21
C ILE A 207 2.51 -12.76 -0.17
N SER A 208 1.93 -12.81 1.03
CA SER A 208 2.44 -13.67 2.11
C SER A 208 2.21 -15.16 1.85
N ALA A 209 1.13 -15.53 1.16
CA ALA A 209 0.89 -16.92 0.74
C ALA A 209 2.02 -17.40 -0.18
N GLU A 210 2.41 -16.60 -1.15
CA GLU A 210 3.51 -16.91 -2.07
C GLU A 210 4.87 -16.89 -1.36
N ILE A 211 5.14 -15.93 -0.44
CA ILE A 211 6.38 -15.93 0.36
C ILE A 211 6.51 -17.25 1.13
N LYS A 212 5.44 -17.70 1.80
CA LYS A 212 5.43 -18.99 2.51
C LYS A 212 5.77 -20.16 1.59
N ALA A 213 5.06 -20.30 0.49
CA ALA A 213 5.25 -21.41 -0.45
C ALA A 213 6.67 -21.41 -1.05
N GLN A 214 7.14 -20.23 -1.50
CA GLN A 214 8.45 -20.09 -2.14
C GLN A 214 9.62 -20.32 -1.16
N LEU A 215 9.50 -19.90 0.11
CA LEU A 215 10.55 -20.20 1.11
C LEU A 215 10.53 -21.65 1.53
N MET A 216 9.37 -22.28 1.69
CA MET A 216 9.30 -23.71 1.95
C MET A 216 9.95 -24.55 0.84
N GLU A 217 9.80 -24.13 -0.42
CA GLU A 217 10.46 -24.76 -1.57
C GLU A 217 11.99 -24.52 -1.57
N LYS A 218 12.45 -23.30 -1.29
CA LYS A 218 13.86 -22.88 -1.41
C LYS A 218 14.69 -23.24 -0.17
N GLU A 219 14.16 -23.08 1.03
CA GLU A 219 14.88 -23.14 2.31
C GLU A 219 14.32 -24.17 3.27
N GLY A 220 13.14 -24.75 2.98
CA GLY A 220 12.46 -25.73 3.85
C GLY A 220 11.93 -25.14 5.17
N LYS A 221 11.92 -23.81 5.33
CA LYS A 221 11.47 -23.13 6.55
C LYS A 221 10.78 -21.79 6.27
N LEU A 222 10.06 -21.29 7.29
CA LEU A 222 9.50 -19.93 7.28
C LEU A 222 10.60 -18.88 7.46
N PRO A 223 10.34 -17.60 7.09
CA PRO A 223 11.27 -16.51 7.40
C PRO A 223 11.31 -16.24 8.90
N ASP A 224 12.42 -15.70 9.38
CA ASP A 224 12.56 -15.22 10.75
C ASP A 224 12.03 -13.77 10.89
N CYS A 225 12.06 -13.00 9.79
CA CYS A 225 11.57 -11.63 9.75
C CYS A 225 10.97 -11.28 8.38
N VAL A 226 9.84 -10.57 8.38
CA VAL A 226 9.25 -9.95 7.18
C VAL A 226 9.18 -8.45 7.38
N VAL A 227 9.75 -7.69 6.44
CA VAL A 227 9.82 -6.21 6.47
C VAL A 227 9.04 -5.64 5.29
N ALA A 228 8.21 -4.63 5.55
CA ALA A 228 7.48 -3.92 4.51
C ALA A 228 7.28 -2.45 4.88
N CYS A 229 7.25 -1.53 3.90
CA CYS A 229 6.93 -0.13 4.15
C CYS A 229 5.44 0.07 4.47
N VAL A 230 5.14 1.10 5.26
CA VAL A 230 3.79 1.37 5.74
C VAL A 230 3.44 2.85 5.57
N GLY A 231 2.43 3.12 4.72
CA GLY A 231 1.62 4.32 4.74
C GLY A 231 0.24 3.92 5.25
N GLY A 232 -0.78 3.81 4.37
CA GLY A 232 -2.04 3.14 4.74
C GLY A 232 -1.88 1.64 5.03
N GLY A 233 -0.82 1.00 4.53
CA GLY A 233 -0.34 -0.32 4.96
C GLY A 233 -0.77 -1.51 4.12
N SER A 234 -1.30 -1.34 2.90
CA SER A 234 -1.83 -2.48 2.13
C SER A 234 -0.76 -3.51 1.72
N ASN A 235 0.43 -3.07 1.28
CA ASN A 235 1.51 -3.98 0.94
C ASN A 235 2.01 -4.74 2.18
N ALA A 236 2.17 -4.04 3.30
CA ALA A 236 2.61 -4.64 4.55
C ALA A 236 1.58 -5.64 5.07
N MET A 237 0.29 -5.31 5.04
CA MET A 237 -0.76 -6.25 5.44
C MET A 237 -0.77 -7.49 4.54
N GLY A 238 -0.59 -7.31 3.22
CA GLY A 238 -0.44 -8.42 2.29
C GLY A 238 0.75 -9.33 2.60
N ALA A 239 1.90 -8.72 2.98
CA ALA A 239 3.11 -9.46 3.34
C ALA A 239 3.03 -10.12 4.74
N PHE A 240 2.24 -9.56 5.67
CA PHE A 240 2.17 -10.01 7.05
C PHE A 240 1.06 -11.05 7.30
N TYR A 241 -0.05 -10.97 6.60
CA TYR A 241 -1.30 -11.61 6.99
C TYR A 241 -1.18 -13.10 7.27
N ASN A 242 -0.60 -13.88 6.38
CA ASN A 242 -0.46 -15.32 6.56
C ASN A 242 0.62 -15.72 7.60
N PHE A 243 1.35 -14.75 8.17
CA PHE A 243 2.32 -14.94 9.24
C PHE A 243 1.80 -14.46 10.60
N ILE A 244 0.59 -13.89 10.69
CA ILE A 244 0.08 -13.33 11.96
C ILE A 244 0.06 -14.41 13.06
N GLU A 245 -0.31 -15.62 12.73
CA GLU A 245 -0.36 -16.75 13.69
C GLU A 245 1.00 -17.45 13.87
N ASP A 246 1.95 -17.24 12.97
CA ASP A 246 3.32 -17.78 13.08
C ASP A 246 4.15 -16.88 14.01
N LYS A 247 4.05 -17.09 15.31
CA LYS A 247 4.65 -16.20 16.34
C LYS A 247 6.18 -16.15 16.30
N SER A 248 6.84 -17.13 15.67
CA SER A 248 8.28 -17.13 15.44
C SER A 248 8.72 -16.14 14.37
N VAL A 249 7.82 -15.73 13.47
CA VAL A 249 8.10 -14.76 12.40
C VAL A 249 7.91 -13.35 12.92
N LYS A 250 8.97 -12.53 12.95
CA LYS A 250 8.89 -11.10 13.27
C LYS A 250 8.26 -10.35 12.10
N LEU A 251 7.35 -9.42 12.40
CA LEU A 251 6.71 -8.55 11.41
C LEU A 251 7.14 -7.10 11.68
N VAL A 252 7.77 -6.47 10.70
CA VAL A 252 8.32 -5.11 10.86
C VAL A 252 7.78 -4.19 9.77
N GLY A 253 7.02 -3.18 10.18
CA GLY A 253 6.56 -2.09 9.32
C GLY A 253 7.53 -0.92 9.36
N ALA A 254 7.93 -0.38 8.20
CA ALA A 254 8.77 0.81 8.10
C ALA A 254 7.91 2.03 7.77
N GLU A 255 7.80 2.97 8.71
CA GLU A 255 7.05 4.21 8.56
C GLU A 255 7.94 5.34 8.03
N ALA A 256 7.32 6.32 7.37
CA ALA A 256 8.03 7.50 6.86
C ALA A 256 8.22 8.54 7.98
N ALA A 257 9.42 8.62 8.51
CA ALA A 257 9.82 9.65 9.49
C ALA A 257 10.18 11.00 8.85
N GLY A 258 10.11 11.12 7.52
CA GLY A 258 10.35 12.38 6.81
C GLY A 258 11.69 13.01 7.21
N ARG A 259 11.63 14.23 7.75
CA ARG A 259 12.79 14.96 8.27
C ARG A 259 13.13 14.63 9.72
N GLY A 260 12.45 13.66 10.30
CA GLY A 260 12.59 13.19 11.67
C GLY A 260 11.28 13.29 12.46
N ILE A 261 11.00 12.29 13.29
CA ILE A 261 9.74 12.18 14.06
C ILE A 261 9.55 13.27 15.13
N ASP A 262 10.59 13.99 15.47
CA ASP A 262 10.53 15.13 16.42
C ASP A 262 10.36 16.48 15.70
N THR A 263 10.21 16.47 14.38
CA THR A 263 9.83 17.62 13.55
C THR A 263 8.36 17.52 13.15
N PRO A 264 7.73 18.59 12.64
CA PRO A 264 6.38 18.50 12.10
C PRO A 264 6.32 17.78 10.72
N ASP A 265 7.49 17.54 10.11
CA ASP A 265 7.61 17.04 8.75
C ASP A 265 7.82 15.51 8.74
N HIS A 266 6.81 14.74 9.13
CA HIS A 266 6.80 13.27 9.10
C HIS A 266 5.39 12.70 8.82
N ALA A 267 5.30 11.40 8.54
CA ALA A 267 4.05 10.63 8.39
C ALA A 267 4.08 9.33 9.24
N ALA A 268 4.87 9.31 10.33
CA ALA A 268 5.04 8.16 11.22
C ALA A 268 3.84 8.05 12.18
N THR A 269 2.76 7.46 11.71
CA THR A 269 1.46 7.42 12.41
C THR A 269 1.45 6.48 13.61
N VAL A 270 2.15 5.34 13.58
CA VAL A 270 2.21 4.44 14.75
C VAL A 270 3.06 5.05 15.85
N ALA A 271 4.16 5.71 15.48
CA ALA A 271 5.07 6.34 16.45
C ALA A 271 4.47 7.56 17.16
N LYS A 272 3.73 8.40 16.44
CA LYS A 272 3.29 9.73 16.95
C LYS A 272 1.77 9.95 16.91
N GLY A 273 1.01 9.08 16.27
CA GLY A 273 -0.44 9.22 16.13
C GLY A 273 -1.19 8.90 17.41
N SER A 274 -2.43 9.37 17.45
CA SER A 274 -3.40 9.09 18.50
C SER A 274 -4.68 8.47 17.94
N LEU A 275 -5.48 7.85 18.81
CA LEU A 275 -6.72 7.20 18.43
C LEU A 275 -7.75 8.23 17.94
N GLY A 276 -8.27 8.02 16.75
CA GLY A 276 -9.25 8.91 16.13
C GLY A 276 -10.19 8.19 15.17
N ILE A 277 -11.08 8.99 14.55
CA ILE A 277 -12.00 8.55 13.51
C ILE A 277 -11.80 9.44 12.30
N PHE A 278 -11.40 8.84 11.18
CA PHE A 278 -11.20 9.55 9.92
C PHE A 278 -11.42 8.62 8.74
N HIS A 279 -11.86 9.14 7.60
CA HIS A 279 -12.16 8.36 6.39
C HIS A 279 -12.99 7.08 6.64
N GLY A 280 -13.95 7.17 7.59
CA GLY A 280 -14.91 6.10 7.88
C GLY A 280 -14.42 4.98 8.78
N MET A 281 -13.24 5.06 9.34
CA MET A 281 -12.64 4.06 10.24
C MET A 281 -12.16 4.68 11.56
N LYS A 282 -12.12 3.87 12.63
CA LYS A 282 -11.40 4.16 13.86
C LYS A 282 -10.01 3.54 13.78
N SER A 283 -8.96 4.37 13.90
CA SER A 283 -7.56 3.93 13.83
C SER A 283 -6.63 4.92 14.53
N LEU A 284 -5.32 4.83 14.31
CA LEU A 284 -4.36 5.84 14.71
C LEU A 284 -4.22 6.88 13.58
N PHE A 285 -4.16 8.16 13.98
CA PHE A 285 -4.00 9.29 13.08
C PHE A 285 -3.06 10.33 13.68
N LEU A 286 -2.33 11.01 12.80
CA LEU A 286 -1.62 12.25 13.15
C LEU A 286 -2.66 13.37 13.21
N GLN A 287 -2.95 13.81 14.42
CA GLN A 287 -4.00 14.80 14.72
C GLN A 287 -3.64 15.60 15.97
N ASN A 288 -4.14 16.83 16.03
CA ASN A 288 -3.98 17.69 17.18
C ASN A 288 -4.96 17.33 18.33
N GLU A 289 -4.87 18.06 19.45
CA GLU A 289 -5.71 17.85 20.63
C GLU A 289 -7.23 17.99 20.37
N TYR A 290 -7.61 18.67 19.31
CA TYR A 290 -9.03 18.85 18.90
C TYR A 290 -9.51 17.77 17.91
N GLY A 291 -8.64 16.80 17.55
CA GLY A 291 -8.95 15.75 16.57
C GLY A 291 -8.90 16.23 15.11
N GLN A 292 -8.29 17.39 14.85
CA GLN A 292 -8.03 17.84 13.49
C GLN A 292 -6.77 17.15 12.95
N ILE A 293 -6.89 16.63 11.75
CA ILE A 293 -5.78 15.93 11.07
C ILE A 293 -4.65 16.91 10.76
N ASP A 294 -3.47 16.60 11.24
CA ASP A 294 -2.27 17.39 11.00
C ASP A 294 -1.78 17.23 9.56
N PRO A 295 -1.16 18.27 8.98
CA PRO A 295 -0.37 18.10 7.77
C PRO A 295 0.73 17.08 7.99
N VAL A 296 1.00 16.26 6.99
CA VAL A 296 2.08 15.26 7.01
C VAL A 296 3.06 15.52 5.89
N TYR A 297 4.23 14.91 5.99
CA TYR A 297 5.27 15.04 4.99
C TYR A 297 6.07 13.74 4.85
N SER A 298 6.34 13.38 3.61
CA SER A 298 7.33 12.37 3.22
C SER A 298 7.85 12.70 1.82
N ILE A 299 9.12 12.38 1.55
CA ILE A 299 9.65 12.37 0.17
C ILE A 299 8.86 11.38 -0.71
N SER A 300 8.28 10.37 -0.09
CA SER A 300 7.45 9.36 -0.76
C SER A 300 5.97 9.78 -0.74
N ALA A 301 5.43 10.17 -1.89
CA ALA A 301 4.02 10.52 -2.02
C ALA A 301 3.05 9.36 -1.66
N GLY A 302 3.50 8.11 -1.78
CA GLY A 302 2.69 6.93 -1.42
C GLY A 302 2.65 6.64 0.08
N LEU A 303 3.53 7.26 0.89
CA LEU A 303 3.53 7.16 2.34
C LEU A 303 3.07 8.46 3.02
N ASP A 304 2.78 9.50 2.25
CA ASP A 304 2.33 10.82 2.69
C ASP A 304 0.83 10.77 3.08
N TYR A 305 0.52 10.04 4.16
CA TYR A 305 -0.84 9.84 4.65
C TYR A 305 -0.86 9.88 6.19
N PRO A 306 -1.79 10.64 6.80
CA PRO A 306 -1.81 10.90 8.23
C PRO A 306 -2.44 9.79 9.08
N GLY A 307 -2.60 8.59 8.57
CA GLY A 307 -3.26 7.49 9.26
C GLY A 307 -2.72 6.12 8.86
N ILE A 308 -3.16 5.10 9.58
CA ILE A 308 -2.78 3.71 9.32
C ILE A 308 -4.01 2.81 9.29
N GLY A 309 -3.96 1.73 8.53
CA GLY A 309 -5.02 0.73 8.49
C GLY A 309 -5.35 0.17 9.88
N PRO A 310 -6.63 -0.05 10.21
CA PRO A 310 -7.04 -0.42 11.57
C PRO A 310 -6.49 -1.76 12.04
N GLU A 311 -6.22 -2.70 11.13
CA GLU A 311 -5.59 -3.98 11.47
C GLU A 311 -4.12 -3.80 11.86
N HIS A 312 -3.38 -2.86 11.24
CA HIS A 312 -2.03 -2.49 11.66
C HIS A 312 -2.02 -1.87 13.07
N ALA A 313 -2.94 -0.94 13.33
CA ALA A 313 -3.09 -0.35 14.66
C ALA A 313 -3.37 -1.44 15.72
N TYR A 314 -4.20 -2.41 15.40
CA TYR A 314 -4.46 -3.56 16.26
C TYR A 314 -3.22 -4.43 16.46
N LEU A 315 -2.50 -4.81 15.39
CA LEU A 315 -1.29 -5.64 15.49
C LEU A 315 -0.20 -4.96 16.32
N ASN A 316 -0.08 -3.63 16.22
CA ASN A 316 0.79 -2.84 17.08
C ASN A 316 0.33 -2.91 18.55
N SER A 317 -0.94 -2.68 18.82
CA SER A 317 -1.50 -2.62 20.19
C SER A 317 -1.35 -3.92 20.97
N ILE A 318 -1.30 -5.06 20.28
CA ILE A 318 -1.09 -6.39 20.88
C ILE A 318 0.37 -6.86 20.78
N GLY A 319 1.28 -6.02 20.30
CA GLY A 319 2.71 -6.34 20.15
C GLY A 319 3.02 -7.41 19.10
N ARG A 320 2.09 -7.67 18.14
CA ARG A 320 2.31 -8.68 17.10
C ARG A 320 3.18 -8.18 15.97
N ALA A 321 3.09 -6.93 15.60
CA ALA A 321 3.96 -6.27 14.63
C ALA A 321 4.67 -5.09 15.29
N GLN A 322 5.91 -4.85 14.89
CA GLN A 322 6.72 -3.70 15.29
C GLN A 322 6.75 -2.69 14.15
N TYR A 323 6.85 -1.41 14.48
CA TYR A 323 6.98 -0.34 13.51
C TYR A 323 8.23 0.47 13.81
N VAL A 324 8.99 0.80 12.77
CA VAL A 324 10.26 1.51 12.86
C VAL A 324 10.24 2.74 11.96
N ASP A 325 10.84 3.80 12.45
CA ASP A 325 10.90 5.09 11.77
C ASP A 325 12.07 5.11 10.80
N ILE A 326 11.81 5.54 9.56
CA ILE A 326 12.82 5.70 8.52
C ILE A 326 12.72 7.11 7.96
N THR A 327 13.82 7.85 8.07
CA THR A 327 13.92 9.22 7.53
C THR A 327 14.06 9.22 6.01
N ASP A 328 13.80 10.37 5.39
CA ASP A 328 13.98 10.56 3.94
C ASP A 328 15.41 10.24 3.50
N GLU A 329 16.42 10.69 4.26
CA GLU A 329 17.84 10.40 3.95
C GLU A 329 18.13 8.90 3.99
N GLU A 330 17.65 8.20 5.01
CA GLU A 330 17.81 6.74 5.11
C GLU A 330 17.13 6.01 3.96
N ALA A 331 15.94 6.47 3.57
CA ALA A 331 15.21 5.90 2.43
C ALA A 331 15.95 6.15 1.10
N VAL A 332 16.48 7.36 0.89
CA VAL A 332 17.25 7.70 -0.32
C VAL A 332 18.57 6.92 -0.35
N CYS A 333 19.29 6.82 0.75
CA CYS A 333 20.50 5.99 0.85
C CYS A 333 20.20 4.51 0.53
N ALA A 334 19.08 3.99 1.02
CA ALA A 334 18.65 2.61 0.74
C ALA A 334 18.23 2.39 -0.71
N PHE A 335 17.59 3.40 -1.33
CA PHE A 335 17.28 3.42 -2.77
C PHE A 335 18.56 3.27 -3.60
N GLU A 336 19.56 4.11 -3.31
CA GLU A 336 20.86 4.09 -4.00
C GLU A 336 21.62 2.78 -3.73
N TYR A 337 21.61 2.31 -2.47
CA TYR A 337 22.26 1.08 -2.07
C TYR A 337 21.73 -0.14 -2.85
N LEU A 338 20.41 -0.36 -2.85
CA LEU A 338 19.80 -1.48 -3.54
C LEU A 338 20.06 -1.40 -5.07
N SER A 339 19.99 -0.17 -5.61
CA SER A 339 20.25 0.06 -7.03
C SER A 339 21.68 -0.34 -7.43
N ARG A 340 22.68 0.03 -6.61
CA ARG A 340 24.10 -0.28 -6.89
C ARG A 340 24.47 -1.73 -6.57
N THR A 341 23.86 -2.30 -5.53
CA THR A 341 24.27 -3.63 -5.03
C THR A 341 23.58 -4.74 -5.81
N GLU A 342 22.28 -4.64 -6.04
CA GLU A 342 21.49 -5.71 -6.70
C GLU A 342 20.99 -5.32 -8.10
N GLY A 343 21.23 -4.09 -8.56
CA GLY A 343 20.73 -3.61 -9.85
C GLY A 343 19.21 -3.46 -9.88
N ILE A 344 18.60 -3.21 -8.71
CA ILE A 344 17.15 -3.05 -8.55
C ILE A 344 16.87 -1.62 -8.12
N ILE A 345 16.17 -0.84 -8.94
CA ILE A 345 15.73 0.51 -8.62
C ILE A 345 14.36 0.42 -7.93
N PRO A 346 14.30 0.54 -6.58
CA PRO A 346 13.03 0.42 -5.84
C PRO A 346 12.21 1.70 -5.93
N ALA A 347 10.89 1.62 -5.72
CA ALA A 347 10.13 2.82 -5.41
C ALA A 347 10.61 3.44 -4.08
N ILE A 348 10.52 4.76 -3.93
CA ILE A 348 10.91 5.44 -2.67
C ILE A 348 10.13 4.86 -1.49
N GLU A 349 8.86 4.51 -1.69
CA GLU A 349 8.06 3.78 -0.70
C GLU A 349 8.79 2.52 -0.22
N SER A 350 9.20 1.67 -1.16
CA SER A 350 9.86 0.38 -0.88
C SER A 350 11.22 0.57 -0.25
N SER A 351 11.89 1.69 -0.53
CA SER A 351 13.21 2.01 0.03
C SER A 351 13.18 2.15 1.55
N HIS A 352 12.04 2.53 2.14
CA HIS A 352 11.87 2.52 3.60
C HIS A 352 11.99 1.10 4.17
N ALA A 353 11.40 0.10 3.49
CA ALA A 353 11.56 -1.30 3.93
C ALA A 353 13.00 -1.80 3.74
N VAL A 354 13.68 -1.37 2.67
CA VAL A 354 15.10 -1.68 2.46
C VAL A 354 15.95 -1.03 3.56
N ALA A 355 15.73 0.24 3.90
CA ALA A 355 16.44 0.94 4.98
C ALA A 355 16.25 0.25 6.35
N ALA A 356 15.03 -0.20 6.67
CA ALA A 356 14.79 -0.99 7.87
C ALA A 356 15.55 -2.32 7.83
N ALA A 357 15.58 -3.00 6.69
CA ALA A 357 16.33 -4.25 6.53
C ALA A 357 17.85 -4.04 6.69
N LEU A 358 18.41 -2.92 6.20
CA LEU A 358 19.82 -2.57 6.40
C LEU A 358 20.19 -2.43 7.88
N LYS A 359 19.26 -1.98 8.72
CA LYS A 359 19.45 -1.88 10.17
C LYS A 359 19.29 -3.25 10.87
N ILE A 360 18.36 -4.08 10.41
CA ILE A 360 17.95 -5.31 11.10
C ILE A 360 18.83 -6.51 10.70
N ALA A 361 19.08 -6.72 9.42
CA ALA A 361 19.77 -7.92 8.92
C ALA A 361 21.13 -8.18 9.56
N PRO A 362 22.02 -7.16 9.78
CA PRO A 362 23.32 -7.38 10.43
C PRO A 362 23.22 -7.87 11.86
N THR A 363 22.08 -7.65 12.54
CA THR A 363 21.85 -8.05 13.94
C THR A 363 21.29 -9.46 14.08
N MET A 364 20.96 -10.12 12.97
CA MET A 364 20.38 -11.47 12.94
C MET A 364 21.46 -12.51 12.68
N ASP A 365 21.20 -13.74 13.10
CA ASP A 365 22.07 -14.88 12.82
C ASP A 365 22.17 -15.19 11.33
N LYS A 366 23.31 -15.71 10.87
CA LYS A 366 23.57 -16.03 9.44
C LYS A 366 22.62 -17.06 8.85
N ASP A 367 22.04 -17.92 9.69
CA ASP A 367 21.07 -18.92 9.25
C ASP A 367 19.63 -18.38 9.27
N SER A 368 19.42 -17.18 9.78
CA SER A 368 18.13 -16.51 9.76
C SER A 368 17.78 -16.02 8.36
N ILE A 369 16.48 -15.88 8.10
CA ILE A 369 15.96 -15.39 6.83
C ILE A 369 15.17 -14.11 7.06
N LEU A 370 15.55 -13.03 6.38
CA LEU A 370 14.81 -11.79 6.32
C LEU A 370 14.22 -11.59 4.92
N VAL A 371 12.91 -11.33 4.85
CA VAL A 371 12.21 -11.03 3.61
C VAL A 371 11.84 -9.55 3.56
N ILE A 372 12.25 -8.87 2.50
CA ILE A 372 11.82 -7.51 2.17
C ILE A 372 10.68 -7.61 1.16
N ASN A 373 9.52 -7.05 1.47
CA ASN A 373 8.47 -6.88 0.45
C ASN A 373 8.74 -5.61 -0.36
N LEU A 374 9.27 -5.76 -1.57
CA LEU A 374 9.57 -4.67 -2.48
C LEU A 374 8.29 -4.27 -3.23
N SER A 375 7.55 -3.37 -2.66
CA SER A 375 6.15 -3.06 -3.02
C SER A 375 5.96 -2.44 -4.40
N GLY A 376 7.00 -1.81 -4.96
CA GLY A 376 6.94 -1.17 -6.27
C GLY A 376 8.31 -0.78 -6.83
N ARG A 377 8.36 -0.49 -8.14
CA ARG A 377 9.57 -0.07 -8.86
C ARG A 377 9.72 1.45 -8.88
N GLY A 378 10.98 1.90 -8.98
CA GLY A 378 11.38 3.28 -8.82
C GLY A 378 11.51 4.11 -10.08
N ASP A 379 11.15 3.62 -11.28
CA ASP A 379 11.27 4.40 -12.53
C ASP A 379 10.58 5.77 -12.41
N LYS A 380 9.45 5.82 -11.72
CA LYS A 380 8.69 7.04 -11.45
C LYS A 380 9.40 8.04 -10.52
N ASP A 381 10.39 7.57 -9.76
CA ASP A 381 11.00 8.31 -8.63
C ASP A 381 12.41 8.83 -8.94
N VAL A 382 12.99 8.43 -10.07
CA VAL A 382 14.37 8.81 -10.44
C VAL A 382 14.56 10.32 -10.44
N TYR A 383 13.62 11.09 -10.98
CA TYR A 383 13.65 12.56 -10.95
C TYR A 383 13.56 13.14 -9.53
N SER A 384 12.77 12.51 -8.66
CA SER A 384 12.63 12.96 -7.26
C SER A 384 13.93 12.72 -6.49
N ILE A 385 14.60 11.58 -6.72
CA ILE A 385 15.91 11.25 -6.13
C ILE A 385 16.98 12.21 -6.65
N ALA A 386 17.03 12.44 -7.97
CA ALA A 386 17.98 13.38 -8.56
C ALA A 386 17.82 14.79 -7.96
N ARG A 387 16.58 15.28 -7.84
CA ARG A 387 16.29 16.57 -7.19
C ARG A 387 16.71 16.60 -5.72
N TYR A 388 16.47 15.52 -4.98
CA TYR A 388 16.89 15.41 -3.58
C TYR A 388 18.42 15.46 -3.41
N ARG A 389 19.15 14.88 -4.38
CA ARG A 389 20.62 14.90 -4.44
C ARG A 389 21.18 16.13 -5.17
N GLU A 390 20.35 17.12 -5.53
CA GLU A 390 20.75 18.32 -6.25
C GLU A 390 21.46 18.02 -7.59
N VAL A 391 21.08 16.89 -8.21
CA VAL A 391 21.57 16.52 -9.55
C VAL A 391 20.63 17.13 -10.59
N ASP A 392 21.16 18.01 -11.44
CA ASP A 392 20.44 18.58 -12.56
C ASP A 392 20.33 17.54 -13.68
N LEU A 393 19.12 17.04 -13.89
CA LEU A 393 18.78 16.23 -15.05
C LEU A 393 18.25 17.24 -16.09
N ASN A 394 19.12 17.74 -16.97
CA ASN A 394 18.74 18.64 -18.07
C ASN A 394 17.53 18.02 -18.78
N GLU A 395 16.35 18.58 -18.56
CA GLU A 395 15.17 18.31 -19.36
C GLU A 395 15.39 19.04 -20.70
N GLU A 396 15.76 18.31 -21.78
CA GLU A 396 15.59 18.79 -23.14
C GLU A 396 14.10 18.78 -23.53
#